data_8f3d64a9a6da6316ae204bccc161bd66
#
_entry.id   8f3d64a9a6da6316ae204bccc161bd66
#
_cell.length_a   1.000
_cell.length_b   1.000
_cell.length_c   1.000
_cell.angle_alpha   90.00
_cell.angle_beta   90.00
_cell.angle_gamma   90.00
#
_symmetry.space_group_name_H-M   'P 1'
#
loop_
_entity.id
_entity.type
_entity.pdbx_description
1 polymer ?
#
loop_
_entity_poly.entity_id
_entity_poly.type
_entity_poly.pdbx_seq_one_letter_code
_entity_poly.pdbx_strand_id
1 'polypeptide(L)'
;MSALDGKLDKTGGTLTGNLTGKYITGTWLQTTEATDLGSTPGKIAVLDDSGWVYYRTPAEMLADLGADYIVSQGTTGIWTYRKWSSGIAECWGVQSYDTIDVSSEWGSIYESDGRKLAFPSGLFTAAPEYCSITYGGGSLAVLSIELLGLPSNSETQTFYLTRATAGTIINVKIQAHAIGRWK
;
A
#
# COMPACT_ATOMS: atom_id res chain seq x y z
N MET A 1 -63.24 -6.26 9.16
CA MET A 1 -62.20 -5.21 9.25
C MET A 1 -61.58 -5.06 7.91
N SER A 2 -61.65 -3.86 7.34
CA SER A 2 -61.26 -3.57 5.97
C SER A 2 -59.73 -3.63 5.83
N ALA A 3 -59.22 -4.37 4.88
CA ALA A 3 -57.78 -4.48 4.52
C ALA A 3 -57.21 -3.19 3.89
N LEU A 4 -57.80 -2.03 4.16
CA LEU A 4 -57.43 -0.73 3.60
C LEU A 4 -56.73 0.19 4.59
N ASP A 5 -56.68 -0.18 5.87
CA ASP A 5 -55.89 0.55 6.86
C ASP A 5 -54.41 0.37 6.59
N GLY A 6 -53.78 1.32 5.95
CA GLY A 6 -52.37 1.34 5.68
C GLY A 6 -51.96 1.66 4.23
N LYS A 7 -52.93 1.95 3.34
CA LYS A 7 -52.62 2.49 2.02
C LYS A 7 -52.50 4.01 2.08
N LEU A 8 -51.33 4.54 1.73
CA LEU A 8 -51.19 5.96 1.47
C LEU A 8 -52.08 6.36 0.28
N ASP A 9 -52.81 7.48 0.43
CA ASP A 9 -53.59 8.05 -0.64
C ASP A 9 -52.71 8.39 -1.84
N LYS A 10 -53.29 8.33 -3.04
CA LYS A 10 -52.57 8.65 -4.31
C LYS A 10 -52.04 10.08 -4.36
N THR A 11 -52.56 10.97 -3.49
CA THR A 11 -52.13 12.36 -3.38
C THR A 11 -50.93 12.58 -2.45
N GLY A 12 -50.44 11.49 -1.82
CA GLY A 12 -49.32 11.52 -0.88
C GLY A 12 -49.75 11.44 0.58
N GLY A 13 -48.85 11.13 1.45
CA GLY A 13 -49.07 11.02 2.90
C GLY A 13 -47.76 10.86 3.64
N THR A 14 -47.81 11.07 4.97
CA THR A 14 -46.64 10.92 5.83
C THR A 14 -46.71 9.56 6.56
N LEU A 15 -45.65 8.77 6.46
CA LEU A 15 -45.42 7.59 7.30
C LEU A 15 -44.66 8.03 8.54
N THR A 16 -45.21 7.75 9.73
CA THR A 16 -44.55 8.08 11.01
C THR A 16 -43.77 6.92 11.59
N GLY A 17 -43.67 5.78 10.87
CA GLY A 17 -42.96 4.59 11.27
C GLY A 17 -42.11 4.01 10.14
N ASN A 18 -41.45 2.87 10.42
CA ASN A 18 -40.65 2.19 9.42
C ASN A 18 -41.51 1.67 8.25
N LEU A 19 -41.06 1.92 7.03
CA LEU A 19 -41.65 1.32 5.83
C LEU A 19 -41.08 -0.08 5.66
N THR A 20 -41.90 -1.12 5.89
CA THR A 20 -41.52 -2.51 5.64
C THR A 20 -42.36 -3.06 4.50
N GLY A 21 -41.71 -3.56 3.46
CA GLY A 21 -42.39 -4.15 2.32
C GLY A 21 -41.42 -4.96 1.45
N LYS A 22 -41.99 -5.84 0.61
CA LYS A 22 -41.19 -6.61 -0.33
C LYS A 22 -40.57 -5.73 -1.41
N TYR A 23 -41.30 -4.71 -1.83
CA TYR A 23 -40.89 -3.77 -2.87
C TYR A 23 -41.36 -2.33 -2.51
N ILE A 24 -40.50 -1.37 -2.76
CA ILE A 24 -40.79 0.05 -2.78
C ILE A 24 -40.54 0.49 -4.22
N THR A 25 -41.60 0.87 -4.93
CA THR A 25 -41.51 1.39 -6.31
C THR A 25 -41.90 2.84 -6.32
N GLY A 26 -41.05 3.67 -6.88
CA GLY A 26 -41.31 5.11 -7.02
C GLY A 26 -40.39 5.75 -8.04
N THR A 27 -40.79 6.89 -8.57
CA THR A 27 -39.98 7.67 -9.52
C THR A 27 -38.83 8.38 -8.80
N TRP A 28 -39.00 8.70 -7.51
CA TRP A 28 -38.00 9.39 -6.71
C TRP A 28 -38.00 8.88 -5.28
N LEU A 29 -36.77 8.65 -4.74
CA LEU A 29 -36.52 8.47 -3.33
C LEU A 29 -35.62 9.63 -2.88
N GLN A 30 -36.18 10.55 -2.08
CA GLN A 30 -35.43 11.69 -1.56
C GLN A 30 -35.34 11.59 -0.03
N THR A 31 -34.10 11.72 0.50
CA THR A 31 -33.88 11.90 1.94
C THR A 31 -33.62 13.39 2.20
N THR A 32 -34.38 14.00 3.09
CA THR A 32 -34.22 15.42 3.45
C THR A 32 -33.16 15.63 4.53
N GLU A 33 -32.80 14.57 5.25
CA GLU A 33 -31.78 14.59 6.30
C GLU A 33 -30.87 13.36 6.12
N ALA A 34 -29.80 13.54 5.38
CA ALA A 34 -28.70 12.58 5.39
C ALA A 34 -27.78 12.90 6.58
N THR A 35 -27.84 12.09 7.62
CA THR A 35 -26.90 12.19 8.74
C THR A 35 -25.57 11.59 8.32
N ASP A 36 -24.48 12.35 8.52
CA ASP A 36 -23.13 11.79 8.36
C ASP A 36 -22.96 10.59 9.31
N LEU A 37 -22.54 9.47 8.77
CA LEU A 37 -22.39 8.23 9.54
C LEU A 37 -21.32 8.36 10.63
N GLY A 38 -20.41 9.35 10.53
CA GLY A 38 -19.30 9.58 11.48
C GLY A 38 -18.29 8.43 11.56
N SER A 39 -18.45 7.42 10.70
CA SER A 39 -17.58 6.23 10.63
C SER A 39 -17.52 5.70 9.20
N THR A 40 -16.51 4.89 8.91
CA THR A 40 -16.40 4.23 7.59
C THR A 40 -17.61 3.31 7.37
N PRO A 41 -18.41 3.48 6.30
CA PRO A 41 -19.57 2.64 6.05
C PRO A 41 -19.14 1.20 5.76
N GLY A 42 -19.80 0.24 6.40
CA GLY A 42 -19.59 -1.18 6.11
C GLY A 42 -20.21 -1.61 4.77
N LYS A 43 -21.22 -0.85 4.29
CA LYS A 43 -21.96 -1.13 3.06
C LYS A 43 -22.34 0.18 2.37
N ILE A 44 -22.28 0.18 1.05
CA ILE A 44 -22.69 1.28 0.17
C ILE A 44 -23.87 0.81 -0.65
N ALA A 45 -24.95 1.57 -0.69
CA ALA A 45 -26.11 1.28 -1.54
C ALA A 45 -25.80 1.67 -2.99
N VAL A 46 -26.02 0.76 -3.92
CA VAL A 46 -25.83 0.95 -5.36
C VAL A 46 -27.11 0.53 -6.10
N LEU A 47 -27.35 1.12 -7.25
CA LEU A 47 -28.43 0.74 -8.16
C LEU A 47 -27.87 -0.08 -9.30
N ASP A 48 -28.56 -1.16 -9.68
CA ASP A 48 -28.29 -1.82 -10.94
C ASP A 48 -29.01 -1.14 -12.12
N ASP A 49 -28.76 -1.61 -13.33
CA ASP A 49 -29.36 -1.08 -14.55
C ASP A 49 -30.91 -1.22 -14.58
N SER A 50 -31.48 -2.09 -13.75
CA SER A 50 -32.91 -2.29 -13.58
C SER A 50 -33.52 -1.43 -12.47
N GLY A 51 -32.69 -0.63 -11.77
CA GLY A 51 -33.10 0.26 -10.68
C GLY A 51 -33.25 -0.44 -9.33
N TRP A 52 -32.75 -1.65 -9.16
CA TRP A 52 -32.73 -2.32 -7.87
C TRP A 52 -31.58 -1.83 -7.00
N VAL A 53 -31.88 -1.63 -5.71
CA VAL A 53 -30.87 -1.22 -4.71
C VAL A 53 -30.17 -2.46 -4.15
N TYR A 54 -28.87 -2.52 -4.33
CA TYR A 54 -27.98 -3.51 -3.75
C TYR A 54 -26.99 -2.86 -2.80
N TYR A 55 -26.26 -3.68 -2.06
CA TYR A 55 -25.19 -3.22 -1.18
C TYR A 55 -23.85 -3.72 -1.70
N ARG A 56 -22.87 -2.82 -1.69
CA ARG A 56 -21.46 -3.11 -1.93
C ARG A 56 -20.64 -2.72 -0.69
N THR A 57 -19.61 -3.47 -0.39
CA THR A 57 -18.57 -2.99 0.54
C THR A 57 -17.73 -1.92 -0.17
N PRO A 58 -17.02 -1.04 0.57
CA PRO A 58 -16.08 -0.10 -0.04
C PRO A 58 -15.04 -0.78 -0.94
N ALA A 59 -14.53 -1.96 -0.55
CA ALA A 59 -13.57 -2.73 -1.35
C ALA A 59 -14.17 -3.23 -2.68
N GLU A 60 -15.41 -3.75 -2.66
CA GLU A 60 -16.13 -4.16 -3.89
C GLU A 60 -16.38 -2.97 -4.81
N MET A 61 -16.78 -1.80 -4.25
CA MET A 61 -16.95 -0.59 -5.06
C MET A 61 -15.65 -0.15 -5.75
N LEU A 62 -14.53 -0.17 -5.03
CA LEU A 62 -13.23 0.17 -5.61
C LEU A 62 -12.83 -0.84 -6.70
N ALA A 63 -13.12 -2.13 -6.49
CA ALA A 63 -12.86 -3.16 -7.48
C ALA A 63 -13.73 -2.99 -8.74
N ASP A 64 -15.03 -2.71 -8.57
CA ASP A 64 -15.97 -2.46 -9.66
C ASP A 64 -15.56 -1.23 -10.50
N LEU A 65 -14.98 -0.22 -9.87
CA LEU A 65 -14.43 0.97 -10.52
C LEU A 65 -13.06 0.74 -11.18
N GLY A 66 -12.48 -0.44 -11.03
CA GLY A 66 -11.12 -0.74 -11.50
C GLY A 66 -10.03 0.05 -10.78
N ALA A 67 -10.33 0.58 -9.58
CA ALA A 67 -9.38 1.35 -8.80
C ALA A 67 -8.38 0.42 -8.11
N ASP A 68 -7.09 0.76 -8.20
CA ASP A 68 -6.06 0.12 -7.37
C ASP A 68 -6.02 0.82 -6.00
N TYR A 69 -6.12 0.04 -4.94
CA TYR A 69 -6.17 0.55 -3.57
C TYR A 69 -5.24 -0.24 -2.64
N ILE A 70 -4.82 0.40 -1.55
CA ILE A 70 -3.95 -0.24 -0.55
C ILE A 70 -4.77 -1.24 0.26
N VAL A 71 -4.41 -2.51 0.16
CA VAL A 71 -5.03 -3.61 0.94
C VAL A 71 -4.31 -3.86 2.26
N SER A 72 -3.03 -3.48 2.37
CA SER A 72 -2.23 -3.59 3.59
C SER A 72 -1.06 -2.62 3.54
N GLN A 73 -0.73 -2.02 4.66
CA GLN A 73 0.47 -1.20 4.84
C GLN A 73 0.98 -1.30 6.26
N GLY A 74 2.25 -1.01 6.47
CA GLY A 74 2.85 -1.07 7.79
C GLY A 74 4.34 -0.78 7.78
N THR A 75 4.96 -1.01 8.94
CA THR A 75 6.41 -0.90 9.14
C THR A 75 6.95 -2.20 9.76
N THR A 76 8.13 -2.64 9.31
CA THR A 76 8.83 -3.80 9.86
C THR A 76 10.33 -3.57 9.75
N GLY A 77 11.03 -3.54 10.89
CA GLY A 77 12.44 -3.18 10.94
C GLY A 77 12.68 -1.79 10.35
N ILE A 78 13.52 -1.72 9.32
CA ILE A 78 13.82 -0.46 8.63
C ILE A 78 12.79 -0.08 7.57
N TRP A 79 11.88 -1.00 7.23
CA TRP A 79 11.00 -0.88 6.08
C TRP A 79 9.64 -0.31 6.43
N THR A 80 9.17 0.65 5.65
CA THR A 80 7.76 0.96 5.46
C THR A 80 7.32 0.26 4.18
N TYR A 81 6.14 -0.37 4.18
CA TYR A 81 5.64 -1.10 3.01
C TYR A 81 4.16 -0.83 2.74
N ARG A 82 3.76 -1.08 1.50
CA ARG A 82 2.36 -1.12 1.03
C ARG A 82 2.16 -2.31 0.11
N LYS A 83 0.96 -2.88 0.18
CA LYS A 83 0.44 -3.90 -0.75
C LYS A 83 -0.81 -3.36 -1.41
N TRP A 84 -0.86 -3.45 -2.71
CA TRP A 84 -1.95 -2.94 -3.54
C TRP A 84 -2.88 -4.06 -4.01
N SER A 85 -4.15 -3.74 -4.29
CA SER A 85 -5.15 -4.69 -4.76
C SER A 85 -4.77 -5.33 -6.10
N SER A 86 -4.01 -4.64 -6.94
CA SER A 86 -3.43 -5.13 -8.19
C SER A 86 -2.39 -6.25 -8.03
N GLY A 87 -1.92 -6.49 -6.81
CA GLY A 87 -0.85 -7.46 -6.55
C GLY A 87 0.55 -6.85 -6.49
N ILE A 88 0.66 -5.55 -6.66
CA ILE A 88 1.92 -4.82 -6.45
C ILE A 88 2.19 -4.68 -4.95
N ALA A 89 3.45 -4.79 -4.58
CA ALA A 89 3.97 -4.37 -3.29
C ALA A 89 5.16 -3.45 -3.47
N GLU A 90 5.31 -2.50 -2.58
CA GLU A 90 6.46 -1.64 -2.49
C GLU A 90 6.97 -1.57 -1.06
N CYS A 91 8.27 -1.35 -0.89
CA CYS A 91 8.85 -1.03 0.41
C CYS A 91 10.01 -0.06 0.24
N TRP A 92 10.20 0.78 1.25
CA TRP A 92 11.31 1.73 1.33
C TRP A 92 11.79 1.86 2.77
N GLY A 93 13.05 2.18 2.93
CA GLY A 93 13.64 2.30 4.25
C GLY A 93 15.04 2.85 4.24
N VAL A 94 15.55 3.08 5.46
CA VAL A 94 16.90 3.56 5.70
C VAL A 94 17.58 2.64 6.70
N GLN A 95 18.65 1.99 6.29
CA GLN A 95 19.52 1.24 7.17
C GLN A 95 20.65 2.16 7.65
N SER A 96 20.81 2.25 8.95
CA SER A 96 21.94 2.93 9.58
C SER A 96 22.99 1.92 10.02
N TYR A 97 24.25 2.25 9.81
CA TYR A 97 25.40 1.52 10.31
C TYR A 97 26.26 2.50 11.09
N ASP A 98 26.72 2.10 12.28
CA ASP A 98 27.65 2.90 13.08
C ASP A 98 28.96 3.09 12.32
N THR A 99 29.45 2.02 11.70
CA THR A 99 30.68 2.03 10.89
C THR A 99 30.56 1.11 9.69
N ILE A 100 31.20 1.51 8.58
CA ILE A 100 31.53 0.62 7.45
C ILE A 100 33.01 0.83 7.11
N ASP A 101 33.76 -0.23 7.16
CA ASP A 101 35.17 -0.23 6.73
C ASP A 101 35.24 -0.36 5.20
N VAL A 102 36.08 0.46 4.58
CA VAL A 102 36.31 0.49 3.11
C VAL A 102 37.84 0.42 2.95
N SER A 103 38.37 -0.79 3.07
CA SER A 103 39.81 -1.03 3.11
C SER A 103 40.29 -2.16 2.18
N SER A 104 39.33 -2.90 1.59
CA SER A 104 39.72 -3.95 0.59
C SER A 104 40.14 -3.29 -0.70
N GLU A 105 41.35 -3.61 -1.18
CA GLU A 105 41.85 -3.08 -2.44
C GLU A 105 41.09 -3.65 -3.65
N TRP A 106 40.63 -2.76 -4.52
CA TRP A 106 40.03 -3.11 -5.80
C TRP A 106 40.61 -2.22 -6.91
N GLY A 107 41.72 -2.71 -7.46
CA GLY A 107 42.52 -1.94 -8.43
C GLY A 107 43.10 -0.67 -7.80
N SER A 108 42.70 0.50 -8.28
CA SER A 108 43.17 1.82 -7.78
C SER A 108 42.29 2.42 -6.70
N ILE A 109 41.26 1.71 -6.25
CA ILE A 109 40.31 2.17 -5.25
C ILE A 109 40.13 1.15 -4.15
N TYR A 110 39.37 1.47 -3.13
CA TYR A 110 39.05 0.59 -2.02
C TYR A 110 37.54 0.35 -1.97
N GLU A 111 37.14 -0.86 -1.57
CA GLU A 111 35.76 -1.25 -1.36
C GLU A 111 35.49 -1.77 0.05
N SER A 112 34.21 -1.71 0.45
CA SER A 112 33.74 -2.36 1.68
C SER A 112 33.44 -3.83 1.44
N ASP A 113 33.19 -4.57 2.53
CA ASP A 113 32.53 -5.86 2.42
C ASP A 113 31.15 -5.71 1.77
N GLY A 114 30.75 -6.74 1.02
CA GLY A 114 29.43 -6.82 0.40
C GLY A 114 28.32 -6.95 1.44
N ARG A 115 27.25 -6.17 1.28
CA ARG A 115 26.11 -6.12 2.19
C ARG A 115 24.81 -6.25 1.44
N LYS A 116 23.77 -6.76 2.14
CA LYS A 116 22.41 -6.86 1.65
C LYS A 116 21.45 -6.38 2.71
N LEU A 117 20.25 -6.01 2.31
CA LEU A 117 19.15 -5.65 3.22
C LEU A 117 18.04 -6.68 3.07
N ALA A 118 17.65 -7.33 4.18
CA ALA A 118 16.55 -8.28 4.17
C ALA A 118 15.22 -7.53 4.03
N PHE A 119 14.37 -7.95 3.10
CA PHE A 119 13.00 -7.44 2.96
C PHE A 119 12.08 -7.94 4.08
N PRO A 120 10.93 -7.28 4.31
CA PRO A 120 9.89 -7.84 5.18
C PRO A 120 9.51 -9.25 4.73
N SER A 121 9.45 -10.20 5.67
CA SER A 121 9.13 -11.59 5.36
C SER A 121 7.79 -11.69 4.63
N GLY A 122 7.74 -12.41 3.50
CA GLY A 122 6.55 -12.62 2.70
C GLY A 122 5.99 -11.35 2.02
N LEU A 123 6.82 -10.30 1.89
CA LEU A 123 6.41 -9.11 1.14
C LEU A 123 6.35 -9.39 -0.36
N PHE A 124 7.35 -10.09 -0.89
CA PHE A 124 7.43 -10.42 -2.31
C PHE A 124 7.34 -11.94 -2.53
N THR A 125 6.58 -12.36 -3.54
CA THR A 125 6.46 -13.77 -3.96
C THR A 125 7.60 -14.21 -4.89
N ALA A 126 8.20 -13.24 -5.59
CA ALA A 126 9.35 -13.40 -6.47
C ALA A 126 10.32 -12.23 -6.25
N ALA A 127 11.47 -12.25 -6.91
CA ALA A 127 12.40 -11.11 -6.91
C ALA A 127 11.65 -9.84 -7.35
N PRO A 128 11.82 -8.69 -6.65
CA PRO A 128 11.18 -7.45 -7.04
C PRO A 128 11.64 -7.01 -8.44
N GLU A 129 10.72 -6.44 -9.20
CA GLU A 129 10.95 -5.95 -10.57
C GLU A 129 11.86 -4.71 -10.57
N TYR A 130 11.87 -3.99 -9.46
CA TYR A 130 12.71 -2.83 -9.23
C TYR A 130 13.29 -2.88 -7.82
N CYS A 131 14.59 -2.61 -7.70
CA CYS A 131 15.27 -2.43 -6.42
C CYS A 131 16.40 -1.42 -6.57
N SER A 132 16.34 -0.34 -5.82
CA SER A 132 17.39 0.66 -5.75
C SER A 132 17.99 0.72 -4.38
N ILE A 133 19.30 0.96 -4.34
CA ILE A 133 20.06 1.21 -3.12
C ILE A 133 20.90 2.46 -3.36
N THR A 134 20.87 3.39 -2.41
CA THR A 134 21.61 4.66 -2.51
C THR A 134 22.32 4.98 -1.21
N TYR A 135 23.46 5.63 -1.32
CA TYR A 135 24.18 6.17 -0.18
C TYR A 135 23.50 7.45 0.31
N GLY A 136 22.97 7.41 1.51
CA GLY A 136 22.27 8.53 2.13
C GLY A 136 23.17 9.46 2.94
N GLY A 137 24.43 9.09 3.17
CA GLY A 137 25.43 9.90 3.89
C GLY A 137 26.23 9.11 4.91
N GLY A 138 27.25 9.77 5.46
CA GLY A 138 28.18 9.30 6.47
C GLY A 138 29.26 10.34 6.70
N SER A 139 30.25 10.04 7.55
CA SER A 139 31.33 10.98 7.90
C SER A 139 32.32 11.27 6.76
N LEU A 140 32.38 10.40 5.77
CA LEU A 140 33.30 10.53 4.64
C LEU A 140 32.56 10.36 3.33
N ALA A 141 33.05 11.04 2.29
CA ALA A 141 32.54 10.87 0.95
C ALA A 141 32.87 9.48 0.38
N VAL A 142 31.94 8.88 -0.35
CA VAL A 142 32.14 7.70 -1.18
C VAL A 142 32.26 8.12 -2.63
N LEU A 143 32.96 7.35 -3.44
CA LEU A 143 33.01 7.55 -4.89
C LEU A 143 31.72 7.05 -5.52
N SER A 144 31.32 5.84 -5.16
CA SER A 144 30.11 5.20 -5.65
C SER A 144 29.58 4.17 -4.67
N ILE A 145 28.36 3.72 -4.95
CA ILE A 145 27.79 2.48 -4.45
C ILE A 145 27.73 1.52 -5.63
N GLU A 146 28.44 0.40 -5.51
CA GLU A 146 28.44 -0.63 -6.52
C GLU A 146 27.43 -1.71 -6.17
N LEU A 147 26.70 -2.20 -7.17
CA LEU A 147 25.67 -3.21 -7.00
C LEU A 147 26.08 -4.49 -7.74
N LEU A 148 26.04 -5.62 -7.05
CA LEU A 148 26.38 -6.92 -7.63
C LEU A 148 25.18 -7.86 -7.55
N GLY A 149 24.84 -8.47 -8.70
CA GLY A 149 23.76 -9.45 -8.84
C GLY A 149 22.39 -8.79 -8.90
N LEU A 150 21.36 -9.60 -8.72
CA LEU A 150 19.97 -9.19 -8.69
C LEU A 150 19.39 -9.39 -7.27
N PRO A 151 18.33 -8.67 -6.90
CA PRO A 151 17.62 -8.95 -5.66
C PRO A 151 16.96 -10.33 -5.72
N SER A 152 16.69 -10.91 -4.54
CA SER A 152 15.81 -12.07 -4.38
C SER A 152 14.45 -11.62 -3.83
N ASN A 153 13.55 -12.55 -3.60
CA ASN A 153 12.29 -12.24 -2.92
C ASN A 153 12.44 -11.91 -1.42
N SER A 154 13.61 -12.17 -0.85
CA SER A 154 13.88 -11.99 0.59
C SER A 154 14.94 -10.92 0.91
N GLU A 155 15.73 -10.49 -0.07
CA GLU A 155 16.81 -9.53 0.16
C GLU A 155 17.18 -8.75 -1.11
N THR A 156 17.80 -7.59 -0.92
CA THR A 156 18.31 -6.75 -2.00
C THR A 156 19.49 -7.43 -2.71
N GLN A 157 19.91 -6.90 -3.87
CA GLN A 157 21.23 -7.18 -4.43
C GLN A 157 22.33 -6.78 -3.44
N THR A 158 23.50 -7.37 -3.60
CA THR A 158 24.69 -7.00 -2.81
C THR A 158 25.15 -5.62 -3.20
N PHE A 159 25.46 -4.78 -2.21
CA PHE A 159 26.05 -3.47 -2.43
C PHE A 159 27.41 -3.34 -1.73
N TYR A 160 28.26 -2.53 -2.31
CA TYR A 160 29.58 -2.16 -1.82
C TYR A 160 29.72 -0.64 -1.83
N LEU A 161 30.41 -0.08 -0.87
CA LEU A 161 30.82 1.31 -0.89
C LEU A 161 32.26 1.41 -1.40
N THR A 162 32.53 2.33 -2.31
CA THR A 162 33.87 2.52 -2.86
C THR A 162 34.44 3.90 -2.53
N ARG A 163 35.77 3.97 -2.37
CA ARG A 163 36.51 5.18 -2.05
C ARG A 163 37.87 5.20 -2.73
N ALA A 164 38.42 6.40 -2.95
CA ALA A 164 39.78 6.57 -3.48
C ALA A 164 40.87 6.22 -2.45
N THR A 165 40.54 6.25 -1.17
CA THR A 165 41.49 5.96 -0.07
C THR A 165 40.81 5.06 0.94
N ALA A 166 41.59 4.12 1.51
CA ALA A 166 41.11 3.27 2.60
C ALA A 166 40.64 4.12 3.81
N GLY A 167 39.67 3.58 4.54
CA GLY A 167 39.22 4.19 5.78
C GLY A 167 37.82 3.75 6.19
N THR A 168 37.52 3.95 7.46
CA THR A 168 36.25 3.62 8.08
C THR A 168 35.30 4.80 8.01
N ILE A 169 34.10 4.59 7.45
CA ILE A 169 33.03 5.59 7.42
C ILE A 169 32.16 5.38 8.64
N ILE A 170 31.86 6.43 9.39
CA ILE A 170 30.96 6.39 10.54
C ILE A 170 29.61 7.02 10.22
N ASN A 171 28.56 6.61 10.95
CA ASN A 171 27.18 7.10 10.80
C ASN A 171 26.65 6.93 9.37
N VAL A 172 26.91 5.77 8.75
CA VAL A 172 26.52 5.50 7.38
C VAL A 172 25.01 5.28 7.29
N LYS A 173 24.39 5.91 6.31
CA LYS A 173 22.98 5.70 5.96
C LYS A 173 22.87 5.15 4.55
N ILE A 174 22.18 4.03 4.43
CA ILE A 174 21.85 3.40 3.15
C ILE A 174 20.34 3.46 2.98
N GLN A 175 19.89 4.09 1.91
CA GLN A 175 18.49 4.14 1.53
C GLN A 175 18.20 3.06 0.52
N ALA A 176 17.06 2.39 0.65
CA ALA A 176 16.63 1.39 -0.31
C ALA A 176 15.14 1.52 -0.61
N HIS A 177 14.78 1.17 -1.85
CA HIS A 177 13.40 1.11 -2.33
C HIS A 177 13.25 -0.07 -3.26
N ALA A 178 12.18 -0.84 -3.11
CA ALA A 178 11.88 -1.98 -3.96
C ALA A 178 10.39 -2.04 -4.30
N ILE A 179 10.09 -2.49 -5.53
CA ILE A 179 8.74 -2.71 -6.06
C ILE A 179 8.69 -4.08 -6.71
N GLY A 180 7.68 -4.88 -6.40
CA GLY A 180 7.50 -6.22 -6.95
C GLY A 180 6.09 -6.75 -6.71
N ARG A 181 5.93 -8.07 -6.79
CA ARG A 181 4.65 -8.75 -6.64
C ARG A 181 4.54 -9.42 -5.27
N TRP A 182 3.36 -9.26 -4.63
CA TRP A 182 3.03 -9.97 -3.38
C TRP A 182 1.99 -11.08 -3.59
N LYS A 183 1.36 -11.17 -4.75
CA LYS A 183 0.44 -12.22 -5.21
C LYS A 183 0.53 -12.39 -6.73
#